data_3409491240e4b7dab1f69d254fb1b22f
#
_entry.id   3409491240e4b7dab1f69d254fb1b22f
#
_cell.length_a   1.000
_cell.length_b   1.000
_cell.length_c   1.000
_cell.angle_alpha   90.00
_cell.angle_beta   90.00
_cell.angle_gamma   90.00
#
_symmetry.space_group_name_H-M   'P 1'
#
loop_
_entity.id
_entity.type
_entity.pdbx_description
1 polymer ?
#
loop_
_entity_poly.entity_id
_entity_poly.type
_entity_poly.pdbx_seq_one_letter_code
_entity_poly.pdbx_strand_id
1 'polypeptide(L)'
;MTLKERDKNHLWHPLKQHQTHPESLAIVKAKGCMLTDENGNEYIDAISSWYTCMFGHCNDFIIDKVHKQMQTLDQIMFSDFTHEPAVKLSEELIKILPKGQNRIFFNDNGSTAVEAGIKMALQYYFNLDQKRSTFIAFENGFHGDTFGAMSVSGLSVYNGPFENFLMDVKRIPTPNGENHEEILEQLAQIIAENNIAGFVYEPIIQGAEGMNINNAKGLNEILKFCKANNILTIADEVMTGFGKTGSNFASDFIETKPDII
;
A
#
# COMPACT_ATOMS: atom_id res chain seq x y z
N MET A 1 36.16 -10.19 10.53
CA MET A 1 34.92 -9.39 10.70
C MET A 1 33.72 -10.31 10.52
N THR A 2 32.86 -10.35 11.50
CA THR A 2 31.57 -11.06 11.45
C THR A 2 30.61 -10.38 10.47
N LEU A 3 29.49 -11.03 10.16
CA LEU A 3 28.45 -10.41 9.31
C LEU A 3 27.91 -9.12 9.96
N LYS A 4 27.67 -9.12 11.26
CA LYS A 4 27.21 -7.95 12.02
C LYS A 4 28.20 -6.78 12.01
N GLU A 5 29.49 -7.04 12.14
CA GLU A 5 30.53 -6.00 12.04
C GLU A 5 30.57 -5.39 10.64
N ARG A 6 30.42 -6.19 9.60
CA ARG A 6 30.37 -5.72 8.21
C ARG A 6 29.11 -4.91 7.95
N ASP A 7 27.95 -5.35 8.44
CA ASP A 7 26.69 -4.65 8.40
C ASP A 7 26.81 -3.25 9.01
N LYS A 8 27.24 -3.19 10.26
CA LYS A 8 27.42 -1.94 11.00
C LYS A 8 28.34 -0.93 10.30
N ASN A 9 29.35 -1.41 9.57
CA ASN A 9 30.31 -0.55 8.90
C ASN A 9 29.85 -0.03 7.53
N HIS A 10 28.86 -0.70 6.89
CA HIS A 10 28.55 -0.43 5.49
C HIS A 10 27.06 -0.24 5.19
N LEU A 11 26.14 -0.59 6.10
CA LEU A 11 24.70 -0.50 5.86
C LEU A 11 24.04 0.51 6.79
N TRP A 12 23.12 1.25 6.24
CA TRP A 12 22.20 2.09 6.98
C TRP A 12 20.79 1.53 6.83
N HIS A 13 20.28 0.95 7.90
CA HIS A 13 18.94 0.37 7.93
C HIS A 13 17.84 1.45 7.98
N PRO A 14 16.75 1.27 7.24
CA PRO A 14 15.61 2.18 7.30
C PRO A 14 14.97 2.18 8.70
N LEU A 15 14.30 3.26 9.06
CA LEU A 15 13.53 3.44 10.30
C LEU A 15 14.36 3.25 11.59
N LYS A 16 15.68 3.38 11.52
CA LYS A 16 16.58 3.15 12.64
C LYS A 16 17.57 4.30 12.82
N GLN A 17 17.89 4.60 14.08
CA GLN A 17 18.98 5.49 14.44
C GLN A 17 20.30 4.69 14.47
N HIS A 18 21.18 4.95 13.54
CA HIS A 18 22.43 4.17 13.38
C HIS A 18 23.29 4.12 14.65
N GLN A 19 23.35 5.21 15.42
CA GLN A 19 24.18 5.30 16.63
C GLN A 19 23.62 4.53 17.84
N THR A 20 22.30 4.47 17.96
CA THR A 20 21.64 3.98 19.19
C THR A 20 20.90 2.65 19.00
N HIS A 21 20.72 2.22 17.75
CA HIS A 21 20.00 0.97 17.48
C HIS A 21 20.87 -0.24 17.88
N PRO A 22 20.28 -1.26 18.51
CA PRO A 22 20.97 -2.53 18.75
C PRO A 22 21.44 -3.16 17.44
N GLU A 23 22.47 -4.00 17.51
CA GLU A 23 22.95 -4.75 16.35
C GLU A 23 21.82 -5.54 15.67
N SER A 24 21.80 -5.52 14.36
CA SER A 24 20.84 -6.29 13.58
C SER A 24 21.04 -7.79 13.74
N LEU A 25 19.98 -8.57 13.74
CA LEU A 25 20.04 -10.01 13.74
C LEU A 25 20.55 -10.51 12.39
N ALA A 26 21.67 -11.23 12.39
CA ALA A 26 22.30 -11.72 11.17
C ALA A 26 21.63 -13.02 10.69
N ILE A 27 20.62 -12.92 9.83
CA ILE A 27 19.92 -14.07 9.26
C ILE A 27 20.72 -14.60 8.07
N VAL A 28 21.00 -15.91 8.06
CA VAL A 28 21.79 -16.59 7.03
C VAL A 28 21.00 -17.62 6.23
N LYS A 29 19.81 -18.03 6.73
CA LYS A 29 18.97 -19.03 6.08
C LYS A 29 17.50 -18.79 6.43
N ALA A 30 16.61 -19.11 5.49
CA ALA A 30 15.17 -19.13 5.72
C ALA A 30 14.51 -20.27 4.94
N LYS A 31 13.44 -20.86 5.50
CA LYS A 31 12.57 -21.83 4.79
C LYS A 31 11.17 -21.82 5.44
N GLY A 32 10.13 -21.72 4.64
CA GLY A 32 8.77 -21.59 5.16
C GLY A 32 8.62 -20.35 6.04
N CYS A 33 8.22 -20.50 7.29
CA CYS A 33 8.15 -19.40 8.27
C CYS A 33 9.37 -19.31 9.20
N MET A 34 10.40 -20.15 9.00
CA MET A 34 11.56 -20.21 9.89
C MET A 34 12.73 -19.42 9.31
N LEU A 35 13.35 -18.60 10.16
CA LEU A 35 14.61 -17.88 9.93
C LEU A 35 15.69 -18.50 10.79
N THR A 36 16.92 -18.61 10.26
CA THR A 36 18.07 -19.10 11.02
C THR A 36 19.16 -18.04 11.05
N ASP A 37 19.67 -17.70 12.22
CA ASP A 37 20.77 -16.75 12.36
C ASP A 37 22.16 -17.40 12.14
N GLU A 38 23.22 -16.57 12.16
CA GLU A 38 24.61 -17.02 11.98
C GLU A 38 25.12 -17.99 13.07
N ASN A 39 24.42 -18.07 14.21
CA ASN A 39 24.73 -18.96 15.32
C ASN A 39 23.91 -20.27 15.29
N GLY A 40 23.00 -20.41 14.32
CA GLY A 40 22.12 -21.56 14.19
C GLY A 40 20.83 -21.47 15.02
N ASN A 41 20.54 -20.34 15.65
CA ASN A 41 19.27 -20.14 16.34
C ASN A 41 18.14 -19.96 15.32
N GLU A 42 16.96 -20.52 15.63
CA GLU A 42 15.79 -20.46 14.79
C GLU A 42 14.75 -19.51 15.36
N TYR A 43 14.11 -18.76 14.46
CA TYR A 43 13.07 -17.77 14.76
C TYR A 43 11.89 -17.95 13.83
N ILE A 44 10.67 -17.68 14.30
CA ILE A 44 9.47 -17.62 13.45
C ILE A 44 9.36 -16.21 12.89
N ASP A 45 9.29 -16.08 11.56
CA ASP A 45 8.89 -14.84 10.89
C ASP A 45 7.37 -14.67 10.97
N ALA A 46 6.90 -14.14 12.10
CA ALA A 46 5.47 -13.98 12.38
C ALA A 46 4.81 -12.84 11.58
N ILE A 47 5.61 -11.99 10.92
CA ILE A 47 5.11 -10.88 10.07
C ILE A 47 5.34 -11.14 8.57
N SER A 48 5.79 -12.35 8.21
CA SER A 48 6.01 -12.75 6.81
C SER A 48 6.83 -11.72 6.03
N SER A 49 7.97 -11.28 6.59
CA SER A 49 8.83 -10.21 6.03
C SER A 49 8.03 -8.99 5.59
N TRP A 50 7.25 -8.45 6.51
CA TRP A 50 6.38 -7.29 6.28
C TRP A 50 5.31 -7.55 5.22
N TYR A 51 4.62 -8.68 5.38
CA TYR A 51 3.49 -9.15 4.54
C TYR A 51 3.87 -9.62 3.13
N THR A 52 5.15 -9.70 2.78
CA THR A 52 5.60 -10.03 1.41
C THR A 52 5.81 -11.53 1.16
N CYS A 53 6.17 -12.31 2.18
CA CYS A 53 6.43 -13.74 2.07
C CYS A 53 5.17 -14.60 2.27
N MET A 54 4.12 -14.38 1.49
CA MET A 54 2.81 -15.06 1.63
C MET A 54 2.88 -16.58 1.50
N PHE A 55 3.80 -17.09 0.69
CA PHE A 55 3.97 -18.53 0.43
C PHE A 55 5.15 -19.13 1.19
N GLY A 56 5.67 -18.40 2.18
CA GLY A 56 6.85 -18.75 2.94
C GLY A 56 8.16 -18.49 2.19
N HIS A 57 9.24 -18.41 2.99
CA HIS A 57 10.59 -18.22 2.46
C HIS A 57 11.05 -19.40 1.61
N CYS A 58 11.80 -19.11 0.58
CA CYS A 58 12.45 -20.11 -0.29
C CYS A 58 11.50 -21.18 -0.79
N ASN A 59 10.31 -20.77 -1.28
CA ASN A 59 9.34 -21.67 -1.89
C ASN A 59 9.91 -22.29 -3.16
N ASP A 60 10.01 -23.62 -3.20
CA ASP A 60 10.71 -24.35 -4.29
C ASP A 60 10.02 -24.15 -5.64
N PHE A 61 8.68 -24.08 -5.68
CA PHE A 61 7.93 -23.83 -6.91
C PHE A 61 8.24 -22.44 -7.48
N ILE A 62 8.26 -21.40 -6.62
CA ILE A 62 8.56 -20.04 -7.05
C ILE A 62 10.00 -19.95 -7.56
N ILE A 63 10.96 -20.53 -6.83
CA ILE A 63 12.37 -20.55 -7.21
C ILE A 63 12.54 -21.20 -8.59
N ASP A 64 11.94 -22.36 -8.83
CA ASP A 64 12.01 -23.08 -10.12
C ASP A 64 11.46 -22.21 -11.26
N LYS A 65 10.29 -21.57 -11.05
CA LYS A 65 9.67 -20.72 -12.07
C LYS A 65 10.48 -19.46 -12.37
N VAL A 66 11.00 -18.81 -11.34
CA VAL A 66 11.87 -17.62 -11.49
C VAL A 66 13.15 -18.02 -12.24
N HIS A 67 13.80 -19.11 -11.84
CA HIS A 67 15.02 -19.59 -12.49
C HIS A 67 14.81 -19.86 -13.99
N LYS A 68 13.73 -20.55 -14.36
CA LYS A 68 13.38 -20.82 -15.77
C LYS A 68 13.10 -19.55 -16.55
N GLN A 69 12.37 -18.60 -15.95
CA GLN A 69 12.07 -17.33 -16.60
C GLN A 69 13.34 -16.51 -16.85
N MET A 70 14.24 -16.43 -15.88
CA MET A 70 15.51 -15.70 -16.01
C MET A 70 16.43 -16.25 -17.12
N GLN A 71 16.32 -17.56 -17.43
CA GLN A 71 17.03 -18.16 -18.56
C GLN A 71 16.44 -17.77 -19.93
N THR A 72 15.21 -17.30 -19.97
CA THR A 72 14.49 -16.94 -21.21
C THR A 72 14.50 -15.42 -21.44
N LEU A 73 14.09 -14.68 -20.42
CA LEU A 73 14.03 -13.22 -20.42
C LEU A 73 13.98 -12.76 -18.97
N ASP A 74 15.01 -12.07 -18.52
CA ASP A 74 15.17 -11.54 -17.18
C ASP A 74 14.52 -10.17 -17.05
N GLN A 75 14.78 -9.25 -17.99
CA GLN A 75 14.30 -7.88 -17.95
C GLN A 75 14.20 -7.29 -19.37
N ILE A 76 13.19 -6.43 -19.57
CA ILE A 76 13.07 -5.62 -20.79
C ILE A 76 12.39 -4.29 -20.44
N MET A 77 12.69 -3.24 -21.20
CA MET A 77 12.06 -1.93 -21.09
C MET A 77 10.54 -2.05 -21.35
N PHE A 78 9.71 -1.79 -20.34
CA PHE A 78 8.27 -2.04 -20.39
C PHE A 78 7.44 -0.90 -21.01
N SER A 79 8.07 0.24 -21.33
CA SER A 79 7.36 1.36 -21.99
C SER A 79 6.93 1.06 -23.43
N ASP A 80 7.75 0.28 -24.17
CA ASP A 80 7.49 -0.02 -25.59
C ASP A 80 7.41 -1.51 -25.88
N PHE A 81 7.80 -2.36 -24.95
CA PHE A 81 7.80 -3.81 -25.10
C PHE A 81 6.83 -4.47 -24.14
N THR A 82 6.42 -5.66 -24.48
CA THR A 82 5.58 -6.51 -23.62
C THR A 82 6.18 -7.92 -23.55
N HIS A 83 5.79 -8.67 -22.52
CA HIS A 83 6.22 -10.06 -22.34
C HIS A 83 5.14 -10.90 -21.67
N GLU A 84 5.18 -12.20 -21.97
CA GLU A 84 4.17 -13.17 -21.54
C GLU A 84 3.89 -13.19 -20.04
N PRO A 85 4.89 -13.16 -19.13
CA PRO A 85 4.62 -13.13 -17.69
C PRO A 85 3.77 -11.94 -17.22
N ALA A 86 3.99 -10.72 -17.76
CA ALA A 86 3.21 -9.55 -17.40
C ALA A 86 1.76 -9.64 -17.89
N VAL A 87 1.57 -10.11 -19.13
CA VAL A 87 0.22 -10.30 -19.71
C VAL A 87 -0.56 -11.33 -18.90
N LYS A 88 0.01 -12.52 -18.67
CA LYS A 88 -0.63 -13.58 -17.87
C LYS A 88 -0.96 -13.13 -16.45
N LEU A 89 -0.02 -12.45 -15.78
CA LEU A 89 -0.28 -11.93 -14.43
C LEU A 89 -1.46 -10.96 -14.45
N SER A 90 -1.51 -10.05 -15.43
CA SER A 90 -2.62 -9.09 -15.56
C SER A 90 -3.96 -9.80 -15.80
N GLU A 91 -4.00 -10.79 -16.67
CA GLU A 91 -5.20 -11.59 -16.96
C GLU A 91 -5.71 -12.35 -15.72
N GLU A 92 -4.81 -12.93 -14.93
CA GLU A 92 -5.18 -13.63 -13.69
C GLU A 92 -5.61 -12.67 -12.57
N LEU A 93 -4.93 -11.53 -12.42
CA LEU A 93 -5.31 -10.52 -11.43
C LEU A 93 -6.72 -9.96 -11.72
N ILE A 94 -7.04 -9.61 -12.97
CA ILE A 94 -8.36 -9.07 -13.35
C ILE A 94 -9.49 -10.03 -12.97
N LYS A 95 -9.27 -11.35 -12.96
CA LYS A 95 -10.28 -12.34 -12.57
C LYS A 95 -10.65 -12.31 -11.09
N ILE A 96 -9.71 -11.90 -10.24
CA ILE A 96 -9.87 -11.90 -8.78
C ILE A 96 -10.05 -10.50 -8.17
N LEU A 97 -9.76 -9.44 -8.94
CA LEU A 97 -9.93 -8.05 -8.49
C LEU A 97 -11.40 -7.68 -8.33
N PRO A 98 -11.73 -6.71 -7.46
CA PRO A 98 -13.06 -6.14 -7.37
C PRO A 98 -13.58 -5.67 -8.73
N LYS A 99 -14.89 -5.77 -8.93
CA LYS A 99 -15.53 -5.36 -10.21
C LYS A 99 -15.19 -3.91 -10.57
N GLY A 100 -14.90 -3.69 -11.85
CA GLY A 100 -14.54 -2.37 -12.40
C GLY A 100 -13.05 -2.21 -12.66
N GLN A 101 -12.21 -3.02 -12.04
CA GLN A 101 -10.77 -3.05 -12.31
C GLN A 101 -10.49 -3.82 -13.60
N ASN A 102 -9.89 -3.19 -14.60
CA ASN A 102 -9.70 -3.79 -15.92
C ASN A 102 -8.33 -3.48 -16.56
N ARG A 103 -7.45 -2.82 -15.83
CA ARG A 103 -6.07 -2.51 -16.24
C ARG A 103 -5.14 -2.63 -15.06
N ILE A 104 -3.94 -3.13 -15.31
CA ILE A 104 -2.86 -3.25 -14.34
C ILE A 104 -1.75 -2.28 -14.72
N PHE A 105 -1.28 -1.53 -13.73
CA PHE A 105 -0.10 -0.67 -13.86
C PHE A 105 0.95 -1.15 -12.86
N PHE A 106 2.07 -1.65 -13.37
CA PHE A 106 3.14 -2.21 -12.52
C PHE A 106 4.01 -1.13 -11.91
N ASN A 107 4.33 -1.29 -10.64
CA ASN A 107 5.21 -0.43 -9.86
C ASN A 107 6.22 -1.29 -9.08
N ASP A 108 7.24 -0.64 -8.49
CA ASP A 108 8.34 -1.33 -7.82
C ASP A 108 7.98 -1.74 -6.37
N ASN A 109 7.11 -0.97 -5.71
CA ASN A 109 6.71 -1.18 -4.33
C ASN A 109 5.38 -0.45 -4.01
N GLY A 110 4.85 -0.63 -2.78
CA GLY A 110 3.60 -0.02 -2.34
C GLY A 110 3.61 1.52 -2.38
N SER A 111 4.69 2.15 -1.89
CA SER A 111 4.79 3.62 -1.90
C SER A 111 4.72 4.19 -3.32
N THR A 112 5.43 3.60 -4.27
CA THR A 112 5.40 4.04 -5.69
C THR A 112 4.07 3.71 -6.36
N ALA A 113 3.36 2.65 -5.93
CA ALA A 113 2.02 2.35 -6.40
C ALA A 113 1.02 3.43 -5.95
N VAL A 114 1.08 3.86 -4.68
CA VAL A 114 0.27 4.98 -4.17
C VAL A 114 0.60 6.28 -4.90
N GLU A 115 1.89 6.59 -5.12
CA GLU A 115 2.32 7.75 -5.94
C GLU A 115 1.70 7.70 -7.35
N ALA A 116 1.72 6.54 -7.99
CA ALA A 116 1.11 6.37 -9.31
C ALA A 116 -0.41 6.60 -9.25
N GLY A 117 -1.11 6.07 -8.24
CA GLY A 117 -2.55 6.30 -8.03
C GLY A 117 -2.89 7.78 -7.84
N ILE A 118 -2.12 8.49 -7.00
CA ILE A 118 -2.23 9.95 -6.81
C ILE A 118 -2.05 10.69 -8.13
N LYS A 119 -0.99 10.36 -8.88
CA LYS A 119 -0.71 10.98 -10.18
C LYS A 119 -1.79 10.69 -11.21
N MET A 120 -2.35 9.48 -11.24
CA MET A 120 -3.46 9.12 -12.11
C MET A 120 -4.71 9.94 -11.81
N ALA A 121 -5.04 10.15 -10.54
CA ALA A 121 -6.16 10.98 -10.13
C ALA A 121 -5.97 12.44 -10.56
N LEU A 122 -4.79 13.03 -10.33
CA LEU A 122 -4.48 14.39 -10.77
C LEU A 122 -4.54 14.52 -12.29
N GLN A 123 -3.95 13.57 -13.03
CA GLN A 123 -3.95 13.56 -14.50
C GLN A 123 -5.36 13.41 -15.07
N TYR A 124 -6.21 12.60 -14.44
CA TYR A 124 -7.61 12.43 -14.84
C TYR A 124 -8.35 13.76 -14.84
N TYR A 125 -8.28 14.53 -13.75
CA TYR A 125 -8.96 15.83 -13.67
C TYR A 125 -8.29 16.90 -14.55
N PHE A 126 -6.96 16.86 -14.69
CA PHE A 126 -6.28 17.74 -15.63
C PHE A 126 -6.77 17.54 -17.07
N ASN A 127 -6.97 16.30 -17.51
CA ASN A 127 -7.49 15.98 -18.84
C ASN A 127 -8.95 16.42 -19.05
N LEU A 128 -9.68 16.68 -17.95
CA LEU A 128 -11.05 17.23 -17.97
C LEU A 128 -11.08 18.75 -17.78
N ASP A 129 -9.94 19.44 -17.88
CA ASP A 129 -9.80 20.88 -17.60
C ASP A 129 -10.27 21.28 -16.18
N GLN A 130 -10.18 20.35 -15.22
CA GLN A 130 -10.51 20.58 -13.81
C GLN A 130 -9.24 20.70 -12.98
N LYS A 131 -9.10 21.81 -12.25
CA LYS A 131 -7.98 21.98 -11.30
C LYS A 131 -8.37 21.37 -9.95
N ARG A 132 -7.97 20.14 -9.70
CA ARG A 132 -8.13 19.46 -8.43
C ARG A 132 -6.75 19.03 -7.93
N SER A 133 -6.43 19.35 -6.66
CA SER A 133 -5.09 19.12 -6.11
C SER A 133 -5.10 18.64 -4.66
N THR A 134 -6.22 18.75 -3.96
CA THR A 134 -6.34 18.34 -2.56
C THR A 134 -6.80 16.89 -2.50
N PHE A 135 -6.24 16.12 -1.59
CA PHE A 135 -6.66 14.76 -1.31
C PHE A 135 -7.36 14.66 0.05
N ILE A 136 -8.15 13.62 0.21
CA ILE A 136 -8.70 13.20 1.49
C ILE A 136 -8.02 11.88 1.87
N ALA A 137 -7.74 11.70 3.15
CA ALA A 137 -7.23 10.44 3.70
C ALA A 137 -7.81 10.21 5.10
N PHE A 138 -7.70 8.99 5.61
CA PHE A 138 -7.98 8.73 7.01
C PHE A 138 -6.86 9.24 7.92
N GLU A 139 -7.23 9.69 9.11
CA GLU A 139 -6.28 9.83 10.20
C GLU A 139 -5.57 8.49 10.44
N ASN A 140 -4.29 8.54 10.83
CA ASN A 140 -3.50 7.37 11.19
C ASN A 140 -3.30 6.30 10.07
N GLY A 141 -3.69 6.57 8.83
CA GLY A 141 -3.37 5.70 7.69
C GLY A 141 -1.87 5.67 7.41
N PHE A 142 -1.39 4.57 6.82
CA PHE A 142 0.00 4.48 6.34
C PHE A 142 0.03 3.98 4.90
N HIS A 143 0.59 4.78 4.00
CA HIS A 143 0.58 4.52 2.57
C HIS A 143 1.97 4.48 1.94
N GLY A 144 3.01 4.72 2.73
CA GLY A 144 4.42 4.66 2.32
C GLY A 144 5.22 5.91 2.65
N ASP A 145 6.51 5.88 2.29
CA ASP A 145 7.52 6.87 2.69
C ASP A 145 7.99 7.78 1.54
N THR A 146 7.42 7.68 0.35
CA THR A 146 7.61 8.69 -0.70
C THR A 146 6.77 9.93 -0.38
N PHE A 147 7.14 11.11 -0.90
CA PHE A 147 6.48 12.36 -0.51
C PHE A 147 4.96 12.35 -0.73
N GLY A 148 4.47 11.82 -1.84
CA GLY A 148 3.03 11.72 -2.08
C GLY A 148 2.36 10.69 -1.18
N ALA A 149 2.93 9.49 -1.04
CA ALA A 149 2.41 8.46 -0.15
C ALA A 149 2.44 8.91 1.32
N MET A 150 3.54 9.56 1.75
CA MET A 150 3.67 10.18 3.08
C MET A 150 2.64 11.29 3.30
N SER A 151 2.33 12.07 2.27
CA SER A 151 1.33 13.14 2.36
C SER A 151 -0.06 12.63 2.71
N VAL A 152 -0.48 11.49 2.11
CA VAL A 152 -1.78 10.87 2.38
C VAL A 152 -1.77 9.94 3.60
N SER A 153 -0.61 9.72 4.20
CA SER A 153 -0.47 9.01 5.49
C SER A 153 -0.87 9.90 6.68
N GLY A 154 -1.13 9.30 7.83
CA GLY A 154 -1.34 9.99 9.09
C GLY A 154 -0.11 10.80 9.52
N LEU A 155 -0.31 11.88 10.25
CA LEU A 155 0.78 12.67 10.81
C LEU A 155 1.43 11.94 11.98
N SER A 156 2.74 11.81 11.96
CA SER A 156 3.52 11.09 12.97
C SER A 156 4.90 11.71 13.16
N VAL A 157 5.64 11.20 14.12
CA VAL A 157 7.03 11.62 14.35
C VAL A 157 7.97 11.32 13.18
N TYR A 158 7.58 10.39 12.30
CA TYR A 158 8.39 10.01 11.13
C TYR A 158 8.28 11.00 9.98
N ASN A 159 7.12 11.63 9.79
CA ASN A 159 6.90 12.60 8.72
C ASN A 159 7.04 14.07 9.14
N GLY A 160 7.13 14.36 10.44
CA GLY A 160 7.29 15.71 10.96
C GLY A 160 8.40 16.55 10.30
N PRO A 161 9.63 16.04 10.11
CA PRO A 161 10.70 16.76 9.43
C PRO A 161 10.40 17.16 7.99
N PHE A 162 9.43 16.54 7.35
CA PHE A 162 9.06 16.71 5.94
C PHE A 162 7.75 17.48 5.74
N GLU A 163 7.08 17.88 6.81
CA GLU A 163 5.73 18.45 6.81
C GLU A 163 5.56 19.62 5.80
N ASN A 164 6.56 20.48 5.69
CA ASN A 164 6.54 21.62 4.77
C ASN A 164 6.61 21.23 3.27
N PHE A 165 6.90 19.98 2.97
CA PHE A 165 7.00 19.45 1.60
C PHE A 165 5.83 18.56 1.22
N LEU A 166 4.91 18.29 2.16
CA LEU A 166 3.78 17.42 1.92
C LEU A 166 2.67 18.15 1.13
N MET A 167 1.90 17.38 0.39
CA MET A 167 0.74 17.88 -0.36
C MET A 167 -0.37 18.31 0.62
N ASP A 168 -1.32 19.13 0.13
CA ASP A 168 -2.52 19.47 0.89
C ASP A 168 -3.46 18.25 0.96
N VAL A 169 -3.63 17.72 2.17
CA VAL A 169 -4.46 16.55 2.46
C VAL A 169 -5.36 16.87 3.65
N LYS A 170 -6.66 16.67 3.45
CA LYS A 170 -7.69 16.78 4.50
C LYS A 170 -7.89 15.41 5.13
N ARG A 171 -7.83 15.33 6.45
CA ARG A 171 -7.94 14.08 7.17
C ARG A 171 -9.30 13.97 7.85
N ILE A 172 -9.86 12.78 7.78
CA ILE A 172 -11.12 12.40 8.43
C ILE A 172 -10.89 11.19 9.33
N PRO A 173 -11.64 11.02 10.41
CA PRO A 173 -11.54 9.83 11.24
C PRO A 173 -12.01 8.59 10.50
N THR A 174 -11.58 7.42 10.96
CA THR A 174 -12.07 6.14 10.45
C THR A 174 -13.49 5.85 10.93
N PRO A 175 -14.36 5.22 10.12
CA PRO A 175 -15.69 4.84 10.56
C PRO A 175 -15.62 3.69 11.57
N ASN A 176 -16.19 3.91 12.76
CA ASN A 176 -16.23 2.94 13.86
C ASN A 176 -17.62 2.25 14.02
N GLY A 177 -18.59 2.62 13.20
CA GLY A 177 -19.96 2.12 13.24
C GLY A 177 -20.98 3.10 13.83
N GLU A 178 -20.53 4.12 14.57
CA GLU A 178 -21.38 5.11 15.23
C GLU A 178 -21.17 6.53 14.67
N ASN A 179 -19.99 6.83 14.11
CA ASN A 179 -19.56 8.16 13.71
C ASN A 179 -19.70 8.47 12.19
N HIS A 180 -20.32 7.61 11.41
CA HIS A 180 -20.33 7.79 9.95
C HIS A 180 -21.15 9.01 9.49
N GLU A 181 -22.19 9.42 10.20
CA GLU A 181 -22.97 10.62 9.88
C GLU A 181 -22.11 11.89 10.09
N GLU A 182 -21.39 11.97 11.21
CA GLU A 182 -20.46 13.06 11.50
C GLU A 182 -19.34 13.15 10.44
N ILE A 183 -18.81 12.01 10.01
CA ILE A 183 -17.81 11.96 8.95
C ILE A 183 -18.38 12.48 7.63
N LEU A 184 -19.61 12.15 7.27
CA LEU A 184 -20.26 12.65 6.04
C LEU A 184 -20.49 14.16 6.10
N GLU A 185 -20.87 14.72 7.25
CA GLU A 185 -20.99 16.17 7.46
C GLU A 185 -19.62 16.87 7.29
N GLN A 186 -18.57 16.32 7.89
CA GLN A 186 -17.21 16.82 7.73
C GLN A 186 -16.75 16.74 6.26
N LEU A 187 -17.03 15.65 5.58
CA LEU A 187 -16.73 15.49 4.15
C LEU A 187 -17.45 16.52 3.29
N ALA A 188 -18.72 16.81 3.58
CA ALA A 188 -19.49 17.83 2.86
C ALA A 188 -18.84 19.21 2.99
N GLN A 189 -18.36 19.59 4.18
CA GLN A 189 -17.64 20.85 4.40
C GLN A 189 -16.30 20.86 3.66
N ILE A 190 -15.51 19.81 3.76
CA ILE A 190 -14.21 19.68 3.06
C ILE A 190 -14.40 19.87 1.55
N ILE A 191 -15.41 19.21 0.97
CA ILE A 191 -15.70 19.27 -0.48
C ILE A 191 -16.18 20.66 -0.90
N ALA A 192 -16.96 21.34 -0.07
CA ALA A 192 -17.44 22.71 -0.36
C ALA A 192 -16.30 23.74 -0.40
N GLU A 193 -15.24 23.51 0.37
CA GLU A 193 -14.12 24.45 0.54
C GLU A 193 -12.90 24.11 -0.33
N ASN A 194 -12.83 22.89 -0.89
CA ASN A 194 -11.60 22.39 -1.53
C ASN A 194 -11.89 21.70 -2.86
N ASN A 195 -10.92 21.75 -3.78
CA ASN A 195 -10.96 21.03 -5.05
C ASN A 195 -10.37 19.63 -4.89
N ILE A 196 -11.20 18.69 -4.46
CA ILE A 196 -10.76 17.33 -4.09
C ILE A 196 -10.49 16.48 -5.33
N ALA A 197 -9.28 15.94 -5.45
CA ALA A 197 -8.84 15.04 -6.50
C ALA A 197 -9.08 13.56 -6.18
N GLY A 198 -8.98 13.17 -4.91
CA GLY A 198 -9.15 11.77 -4.54
C GLY A 198 -9.24 11.55 -3.05
N PHE A 199 -9.73 10.37 -2.70
CA PHE A 199 -9.73 9.82 -1.34
C PHE A 199 -8.86 8.56 -1.31
N VAL A 200 -7.78 8.57 -0.52
CA VAL A 200 -6.85 7.45 -0.33
C VAL A 200 -7.14 6.80 1.02
N TYR A 201 -7.26 5.48 1.05
CA TYR A 201 -7.64 4.77 2.27
C TYR A 201 -7.19 3.31 2.28
N GLU A 202 -6.95 2.77 3.46
CA GLU A 202 -6.80 1.33 3.69
C GLU A 202 -8.19 0.73 3.93
N PRO A 203 -8.66 -0.23 3.11
CA PRO A 203 -9.98 -0.83 3.29
C PRO A 203 -9.99 -1.78 4.48
N ILE A 204 -10.97 -1.63 5.36
CA ILE A 204 -11.28 -2.47 6.53
C ILE A 204 -10.23 -2.42 7.64
N ILE A 205 -8.94 -2.48 7.35
CA ILE A 205 -7.89 -2.56 8.38
C ILE A 205 -6.79 -1.54 8.08
N GLN A 206 -6.50 -0.66 9.03
CA GLN A 206 -5.28 0.14 9.03
C GLN A 206 -4.15 -0.65 9.68
N GLY A 207 -3.21 -1.13 8.85
CA GLY A 207 -2.16 -2.03 9.31
C GLY A 207 -1.20 -1.40 10.30
N ALA A 208 -0.69 -0.21 10.01
CA ALA A 208 0.30 0.49 10.83
C ALA A 208 -0.28 1.09 12.12
N GLU A 209 -1.59 1.30 12.21
CA GLU A 209 -2.30 1.77 13.40
C GLU A 209 -2.68 0.61 14.36
N GLY A 210 -1.82 -0.37 14.48
CA GLY A 210 -2.06 -1.51 15.37
C GLY A 210 -3.22 -2.41 14.95
N MET A 211 -3.45 -2.54 13.65
CA MET A 211 -4.56 -3.31 13.08
C MET A 211 -5.95 -2.74 13.44
N ASN A 212 -6.09 -1.42 13.37
CA ASN A 212 -7.37 -0.75 13.59
C ASN A 212 -8.40 -1.18 12.54
N ILE A 213 -9.55 -1.70 12.98
CA ILE A 213 -10.59 -2.25 12.10
C ILE A 213 -11.67 -1.19 11.85
N ASN A 214 -11.85 -0.84 10.58
CA ASN A 214 -12.87 0.09 10.12
C ASN A 214 -14.23 -0.59 9.97
N ASN A 215 -15.31 0.14 10.24
CA ASN A 215 -16.65 -0.34 9.97
C ASN A 215 -16.96 -0.36 8.47
N ALA A 216 -17.20 -1.55 7.90
CA ALA A 216 -17.44 -1.73 6.46
C ALA A 216 -18.66 -0.94 5.93
N LYS A 217 -19.76 -0.87 6.73
CA LYS A 217 -20.95 -0.11 6.36
C LYS A 217 -20.66 1.39 6.31
N GLY A 218 -20.00 1.92 7.34
CA GLY A 218 -19.60 3.33 7.38
C GLY A 218 -18.65 3.69 6.23
N LEU A 219 -17.66 2.83 5.95
CA LEU A 219 -16.75 3.02 4.81
C LEU A 219 -17.53 3.02 3.48
N ASN A 220 -18.51 2.12 3.32
CA ASN A 220 -19.33 2.08 2.11
C ASN A 220 -20.11 3.39 1.89
N GLU A 221 -20.68 3.98 2.94
CA GLU A 221 -21.39 5.27 2.83
C GLU A 221 -20.43 6.42 2.46
N ILE A 222 -19.22 6.43 3.03
CA ILE A 222 -18.16 7.39 2.64
C ILE A 222 -17.83 7.25 1.14
N LEU A 223 -17.63 6.03 0.65
CA LEU A 223 -17.31 5.79 -0.76
C LEU A 223 -18.48 6.18 -1.70
N LYS A 224 -19.72 5.88 -1.32
CA LYS A 224 -20.90 6.36 -2.05
C LYS A 224 -20.93 7.88 -2.12
N PHE A 225 -20.63 8.56 -1.01
CA PHE A 225 -20.60 10.01 -0.96
C PHE A 225 -19.46 10.58 -1.83
N CYS A 226 -18.28 9.99 -1.83
CA CYS A 226 -17.18 10.37 -2.72
C CYS A 226 -17.60 10.24 -4.20
N LYS A 227 -18.20 9.12 -4.58
CA LYS A 227 -18.67 8.90 -5.96
C LYS A 227 -19.77 9.88 -6.38
N ALA A 228 -20.72 10.17 -5.51
CA ALA A 228 -21.78 11.15 -5.78
C ALA A 228 -21.22 12.57 -6.02
N ASN A 229 -20.04 12.87 -5.48
CA ASN A 229 -19.34 14.15 -5.64
C ASN A 229 -18.21 14.10 -6.69
N ASN A 230 -18.15 13.04 -7.51
CA ASN A 230 -17.11 12.82 -8.52
C ASN A 230 -15.70 12.90 -7.94
N ILE A 231 -15.45 12.26 -6.80
CA ILE A 231 -14.14 12.12 -6.17
C ILE A 231 -13.65 10.70 -6.43
N LEU A 232 -12.47 10.57 -7.02
CA LEU A 232 -11.83 9.28 -7.25
C LEU A 232 -11.42 8.64 -5.93
N THR A 233 -11.57 7.34 -5.85
CA THR A 233 -11.28 6.55 -4.65
C THR A 233 -10.13 5.58 -4.92
N ILE A 234 -9.11 5.61 -4.06
CA ILE A 234 -7.87 4.83 -4.17
C ILE A 234 -7.78 3.96 -2.93
N ALA A 235 -7.97 2.65 -3.10
CA ALA A 235 -7.86 1.68 -2.02
C ALA A 235 -6.45 1.10 -1.94
N ASP A 236 -5.78 1.31 -0.83
CA ASP A 236 -4.50 0.70 -0.54
C ASP A 236 -4.70 -0.68 0.08
N GLU A 237 -4.50 -1.71 -0.73
CA GLU A 237 -4.60 -3.13 -0.34
C GLU A 237 -3.23 -3.80 -0.16
N VAL A 238 -2.16 -3.03 -0.04
CA VAL A 238 -0.80 -3.57 0.16
C VAL A 238 -0.75 -4.55 1.34
N MET A 239 -1.41 -4.21 2.44
CA MET A 239 -1.50 -5.09 3.61
C MET A 239 -2.69 -6.06 3.53
N THR A 240 -3.83 -5.63 3.04
CA THR A 240 -5.11 -6.35 3.15
C THR A 240 -5.41 -7.28 1.98
N GLY A 241 -4.78 -7.10 0.84
CA GLY A 241 -5.00 -7.90 -0.36
C GLY A 241 -4.54 -9.36 -0.25
N PHE A 242 -4.94 -10.15 -1.24
CA PHE A 242 -4.53 -11.54 -1.44
C PHE A 242 -4.89 -12.48 -0.29
N GLY A 243 -6.11 -12.34 0.26
CA GLY A 243 -6.70 -13.33 1.18
C GLY A 243 -6.47 -13.08 2.66
N LYS A 244 -5.71 -12.06 3.06
CA LYS A 244 -5.38 -11.80 4.48
C LYS A 244 -6.61 -11.49 5.35
N THR A 245 -7.68 -10.96 4.77
CA THR A 245 -8.94 -10.65 5.46
C THR A 245 -10.01 -11.74 5.30
N GLY A 246 -9.68 -12.85 4.62
CA GLY A 246 -10.62 -13.94 4.33
C GLY A 246 -11.33 -13.83 2.98
N SER A 247 -11.22 -12.69 2.29
CA SER A 247 -11.59 -12.51 0.88
C SER A 247 -10.34 -12.20 0.06
N ASN A 248 -10.40 -12.24 -1.27
CA ASN A 248 -9.26 -11.90 -2.11
C ASN A 248 -8.74 -10.50 -1.81
N PHE A 249 -9.65 -9.54 -1.63
CA PHE A 249 -9.36 -8.16 -1.27
C PHE A 249 -10.29 -7.69 -0.16
N ALA A 250 -9.84 -6.81 0.72
CA ALA A 250 -10.69 -6.23 1.76
C ALA A 250 -11.83 -5.38 1.15
N SER A 251 -11.61 -4.80 -0.03
CA SER A 251 -12.65 -4.12 -0.80
C SER A 251 -13.82 -5.03 -1.21
N ASP A 252 -13.68 -6.36 -1.12
CA ASP A 252 -14.79 -7.28 -1.39
C ASP A 252 -15.90 -7.18 -0.34
N PHE A 253 -15.58 -6.81 0.90
CA PHE A 253 -16.55 -6.58 1.98
C PHE A 253 -17.39 -5.31 1.81
N ILE A 254 -17.08 -4.48 0.82
CA ILE A 254 -17.69 -3.17 0.59
C ILE A 254 -18.43 -3.22 -0.75
N GLU A 255 -19.68 -2.71 -0.78
CA GLU A 255 -20.51 -2.70 -1.97
C GLU A 255 -19.93 -1.76 -3.06
N THR A 256 -19.59 -0.53 -2.66
CA THR A 256 -19.03 0.50 -3.55
C THR A 256 -17.55 0.21 -3.79
N LYS A 257 -17.21 -0.16 -5.04
CA LYS A 257 -15.84 -0.53 -5.38
C LYS A 257 -14.96 0.70 -5.63
N PRO A 258 -13.65 0.65 -5.30
CA PRO A 258 -12.72 1.74 -5.58
C PRO A 258 -12.53 1.95 -7.08
N ASP A 259 -12.07 3.15 -7.46
CA ASP A 259 -11.69 3.46 -8.84
C ASP A 259 -10.27 2.97 -9.15
N ILE A 260 -9.37 2.98 -8.14
CA ILE A 260 -7.99 2.48 -8.20
C ILE A 260 -7.78 1.59 -6.97
N ILE A 261 -7.05 0.48 -7.13
CA ILE A 261 -6.71 -0.45 -6.06
C ILE A 261 -5.22 -0.81 -6.15
#